data_1ec4ae64c0a474567d854ea65bc51e0b
#
_entry.id   1ec4ae64c0a474567d854ea65bc51e0b
#
_cell.length_a   1.000
_cell.length_b   1.000
_cell.length_c   1.000
_cell.angle_alpha   90.00
_cell.angle_beta   90.00
_cell.angle_gamma   90.00
#
_symmetry.space_group_name_H-M   'P 1'
#
loop_
_entity.id
_entity.type
_entity.pdbx_description
1 polymer ?
#
loop_
_entity_poly.entity_id
_entity_poly.type
_entity_poly.pdbx_seq_one_letter_code
_entity_poly.pdbx_strand_id
1 'polypeptide(L)'
;MLNEDSVYEIAFHSTKQNLVRWEDNLSNREQTFNHFDVLFPNARQIHSIVQSGLTSFGSNWEKLAYDLASANGYKTFEKNDFNKNVPVISEDLKEFQQKMRRKFETEDVTLDKAIDEIRKFIIQNKLSSTERKKVESGKGIDFWFEKDGVELIGDIKSPQENIGNGKKLAEHILIWATYRLMDEPMTEIEAVIAFPYNPYADFETYMSLQGQKFAPMKTGTDYLIADQFWEKLSGVANSTKIIFDAFEALSQSEQILRIKQTIADLSQAK
;
A
#
# COMPACT_ATOMS: atom_id res chain seq x y z
N MET A 1 -1.89 -14.48 20.01
CA MET A 1 -2.89 -13.99 19.05
C MET A 1 -3.39 -12.64 19.55
N LEU A 2 -3.49 -11.66 18.66
CA LEU A 2 -4.09 -10.37 18.98
C LEU A 2 -5.58 -10.54 19.33
N ASN A 3 -6.14 -9.57 20.05
CA ASN A 3 -7.57 -9.40 20.29
C ASN A 3 -8.01 -8.00 19.82
N GLU A 4 -9.29 -7.70 19.92
CA GLU A 4 -9.85 -6.41 19.50
C GLU A 4 -9.18 -5.23 20.20
N ASP A 5 -8.99 -5.31 21.53
CA ASP A 5 -8.33 -4.26 22.32
C ASP A 5 -6.89 -4.02 21.82
N SER A 6 -6.16 -5.09 21.48
CA SER A 6 -4.80 -4.97 20.96
C SER A 6 -4.77 -4.26 19.61
N VAL A 7 -5.71 -4.58 18.71
CA VAL A 7 -5.83 -3.91 17.39
C VAL A 7 -6.17 -2.43 17.57
N TYR A 8 -7.12 -2.12 18.48
CA TYR A 8 -7.50 -0.75 18.81
C TYR A 8 -6.31 0.06 19.34
N GLU A 9 -5.60 -0.45 20.34
CA GLU A 9 -4.46 0.24 20.94
C GLU A 9 -3.32 0.48 19.93
N ILE A 10 -3.01 -0.49 19.09
CA ILE A 10 -2.01 -0.34 18.02
C ILE A 10 -2.45 0.76 17.04
N ALA A 11 -3.70 0.72 16.59
CA ALA A 11 -4.24 1.72 15.66
C ALA A 11 -4.23 3.13 16.28
N PHE A 12 -4.67 3.24 17.54
CA PHE A 12 -4.69 4.50 18.28
C PHE A 12 -3.28 5.10 18.42
N HIS A 13 -2.30 4.33 18.90
CA HIS A 13 -0.96 4.82 19.15
C HIS A 13 -0.21 5.12 17.85
N SER A 14 -0.30 4.27 16.84
CA SER A 14 0.33 4.48 15.55
C SER A 14 -0.18 5.76 14.89
N THR A 15 -1.50 5.95 14.86
CA THR A 15 -2.13 7.14 14.27
C THR A 15 -1.83 8.39 15.08
N LYS A 16 -1.84 8.33 16.39
CA LYS A 16 -1.46 9.46 17.24
C LYS A 16 -0.03 9.94 16.97
N GLN A 17 0.93 9.03 16.83
CA GLN A 17 2.31 9.37 16.48
C GLN A 17 2.41 10.01 15.09
N ASN A 18 1.63 9.53 14.13
CA ASN A 18 1.59 10.12 12.80
C ASN A 18 1.02 11.55 12.82
N LEU A 19 -0.03 11.79 13.59
CA LEU A 19 -0.64 13.11 13.76
C LEU A 19 0.33 14.13 14.38
N VAL A 20 1.18 13.72 15.34
CA VAL A 20 2.23 14.58 15.89
C VAL A 20 3.19 15.05 14.79
N ARG A 21 3.69 14.12 13.97
CA ARG A 21 4.61 14.44 12.87
C ARG A 21 3.94 15.37 11.83
N TRP A 22 2.67 15.13 11.57
CA TRP A 22 1.94 15.98 10.62
C TRP A 22 1.71 17.39 11.17
N GLU A 23 1.38 17.55 12.46
CA GLU A 23 1.26 18.84 13.15
C GLU A 23 2.56 19.64 13.03
N ASP A 24 3.71 19.01 13.32
CA ASP A 24 5.04 19.63 13.18
C ASP A 24 5.32 20.08 11.74
N ASN A 25 4.99 19.24 10.76
CA ASN A 25 5.17 19.55 9.34
C ASN A 25 4.27 20.71 8.88
N LEU A 26 3.05 20.81 9.39
CA LEU A 26 2.14 21.93 9.09
C LEU A 26 2.68 23.26 9.64
N SER A 27 3.19 23.23 10.88
CA SER A 27 3.71 24.42 11.57
C SER A 27 4.98 24.99 10.94
N ASN A 28 5.79 24.14 10.29
CA ASN A 28 7.07 24.52 9.66
C ASN A 28 6.96 24.75 8.16
N ARG A 29 5.77 24.89 7.61
CA ARG A 29 5.55 24.93 6.17
C ARG A 29 5.85 26.30 5.58
N GLU A 30 6.75 26.33 4.57
CA GLU A 30 6.99 27.54 3.78
C GLU A 30 5.81 27.82 2.83
N GLN A 31 5.37 29.07 2.79
CA GLN A 31 4.37 29.52 1.84
C GLN A 31 5.05 29.90 0.52
N THR A 32 4.61 29.31 -0.56
CA THR A 32 5.07 29.66 -1.91
C THR A 32 3.92 30.28 -2.71
N PHE A 33 4.19 31.33 -3.48
CA PHE A 33 3.19 32.02 -4.31
C PHE A 33 3.09 31.39 -5.71
N ASN A 34 1.89 31.41 -6.28
CA ASN A 34 1.61 30.98 -7.66
C ASN A 34 0.58 31.92 -8.30
N HIS A 35 0.59 32.05 -9.64
CA HIS A 35 -0.37 32.87 -10.39
C HIS A 35 -1.84 32.47 -10.13
N PHE A 36 -2.10 31.18 -9.83
CA PHE A 36 -3.43 30.71 -9.49
C PHE A 36 -3.99 31.35 -8.20
N ASP A 37 -3.11 31.73 -7.28
CA ASP A 37 -3.48 32.38 -6.01
C ASP A 37 -4.11 33.77 -6.23
N VAL A 38 -3.85 34.39 -7.39
CA VAL A 38 -4.47 35.67 -7.76
C VAL A 38 -5.97 35.51 -8.03
N LEU A 39 -6.36 34.39 -8.66
CA LEU A 39 -7.76 34.10 -9.01
C LEU A 39 -8.51 33.44 -7.85
N PHE A 40 -7.83 32.61 -7.10
CA PHE A 40 -8.41 31.81 -6.03
C PHE A 40 -7.53 31.88 -4.79
N PRO A 41 -7.58 32.99 -4.05
CA PRO A 41 -6.80 33.17 -2.81
C PRO A 41 -7.04 31.99 -1.86
N ASN A 42 -5.96 31.47 -1.28
CA ASN A 42 -5.95 30.35 -0.34
C ASN A 42 -6.35 28.96 -0.91
N ALA A 43 -6.87 28.85 -2.15
CA ALA A 43 -7.28 27.57 -2.71
C ALA A 43 -6.11 26.58 -2.78
N ARG A 44 -4.92 27.05 -3.21
CA ARG A 44 -3.71 26.24 -3.27
C ARG A 44 -3.20 25.85 -1.88
N GLN A 45 -3.30 26.75 -0.92
CA GLN A 45 -2.89 26.48 0.47
C GLN A 45 -3.76 25.38 1.06
N ILE A 46 -5.09 25.47 0.91
CA ILE A 46 -6.01 24.42 1.33
C ILE A 46 -5.70 23.10 0.63
N HIS A 47 -5.54 23.10 -0.69
CA HIS A 47 -5.17 21.93 -1.46
C HIS A 47 -3.85 21.30 -0.96
N SER A 48 -2.86 22.15 -0.70
CA SER A 48 -1.55 21.72 -0.19
C SER A 48 -1.63 21.12 1.22
N ILE A 49 -2.47 21.65 2.10
CA ILE A 49 -2.74 21.09 3.44
C ILE A 49 -3.40 19.72 3.31
N VAL A 50 -4.45 19.61 2.49
CA VAL A 50 -5.16 18.34 2.22
C VAL A 50 -4.20 17.30 1.65
N GLN A 51 -3.39 17.67 0.65
CA GLN A 51 -2.40 16.76 0.05
C GLN A 51 -1.35 16.28 1.07
N SER A 52 -0.89 17.17 1.95
CA SER A 52 0.01 16.81 3.05
C SER A 52 -0.64 15.81 4.02
N GLY A 53 -1.90 16.04 4.36
CA GLY A 53 -2.68 15.11 5.19
C GLY A 53 -2.80 13.74 4.54
N LEU A 54 -3.20 13.67 3.28
CA LEU A 54 -3.32 12.41 2.53
C LEU A 54 -1.98 11.67 2.46
N THR A 55 -0.86 12.37 2.23
CA THR A 55 0.48 11.78 2.22
C THR A 55 0.86 11.24 3.60
N SER A 56 0.58 12.00 4.66
CA SER A 56 0.81 11.58 6.04
C SER A 56 0.00 10.33 6.38
N PHE A 57 -1.27 10.28 5.99
CA PHE A 57 -2.11 9.10 6.18
C PHE A 57 -1.65 7.89 5.35
N GLY A 58 -1.09 8.09 4.16
CA GLY A 58 -0.43 7.03 3.42
C GLY A 58 0.65 6.34 4.26
N SER A 59 1.56 7.14 4.83
CA SER A 59 2.60 6.64 5.74
C SER A 59 2.03 6.02 7.04
N ASN A 60 0.87 6.48 7.50
CA ASN A 60 0.20 5.88 8.66
C ASN A 60 -0.29 4.47 8.36
N TRP A 61 -0.88 4.25 7.18
CA TRP A 61 -1.33 2.91 6.77
C TRP A 61 -0.18 1.92 6.69
N GLU A 62 0.96 2.34 6.13
CA GLU A 62 2.16 1.51 6.09
C GLU A 62 2.62 1.14 7.50
N LYS A 63 2.78 2.14 8.38
CA LYS A 63 3.21 1.91 9.77
C LYS A 63 2.25 0.99 10.52
N LEU A 64 0.95 1.22 10.38
CA LEU A 64 -0.08 0.40 11.02
C LEU A 64 -0.01 -1.06 10.53
N ALA A 65 0.23 -1.27 9.24
CA ALA A 65 0.41 -2.61 8.68
C ALA A 65 1.61 -3.32 9.31
N TYR A 66 2.74 -2.64 9.45
CA TYR A 66 3.94 -3.19 10.13
C TYR A 66 3.67 -3.49 11.61
N ASP A 67 3.03 -2.58 12.34
CA ASP A 67 2.74 -2.74 13.77
C ASP A 67 1.80 -3.93 14.02
N LEU A 68 0.74 -4.08 13.23
CA LEU A 68 -0.21 -5.20 13.33
C LEU A 68 0.42 -6.53 12.92
N ALA A 69 1.12 -6.56 11.81
CA ALA A 69 1.80 -7.77 11.34
C ALA A 69 2.81 -8.27 12.37
N SER A 70 3.68 -7.38 12.87
CA SER A 70 4.65 -7.70 13.91
C SER A 70 3.99 -8.24 15.18
N ALA A 71 2.94 -7.57 15.65
CA ALA A 71 2.21 -7.99 16.86
C ALA A 71 1.47 -9.34 16.68
N ASN A 72 1.09 -9.71 15.44
CA ASN A 72 0.50 -11.00 15.11
C ASN A 72 1.55 -12.08 14.75
N GLY A 73 2.84 -11.83 15.01
CA GLY A 73 3.90 -12.82 14.84
C GLY A 73 4.43 -12.98 13.41
N TYR A 74 4.14 -12.03 12.52
CA TYR A 74 4.86 -11.95 11.25
C TYR A 74 6.29 -11.50 11.50
N LYS A 75 7.23 -12.10 10.79
CA LYS A 75 8.55 -11.54 10.59
C LYS A 75 8.41 -10.38 9.60
N THR A 76 8.90 -9.22 9.98
CA THR A 76 8.83 -8.01 9.14
C THR A 76 10.19 -7.69 8.56
N PHE A 77 10.23 -7.24 7.31
CA PHE A 77 11.44 -6.83 6.63
C PHE A 77 11.33 -5.36 6.22
N GLU A 78 12.43 -4.66 6.21
CA GLU A 78 12.47 -3.28 5.75
C GLU A 78 12.18 -3.19 4.24
N LYS A 79 11.15 -2.43 3.85
CA LYS A 79 10.83 -2.24 2.43
C LYS A 79 12.00 -1.71 1.60
N ASN A 80 12.91 -0.97 2.24
CA ASN A 80 14.11 -0.45 1.59
C ASN A 80 15.11 -1.54 1.22
N ASP A 81 15.14 -2.66 1.92
CA ASP A 81 16.01 -3.79 1.58
C ASP A 81 15.57 -4.41 0.25
N PHE A 82 14.27 -4.44 -0.01
CA PHE A 82 13.75 -4.81 -1.31
C PHE A 82 13.93 -3.67 -2.33
N ASN A 83 13.39 -2.48 -2.05
CA ASN A 83 13.29 -1.40 -3.03
C ASN A 83 14.66 -0.89 -3.56
N LYS A 84 15.71 -1.06 -2.77
CA LYS A 84 17.07 -0.60 -3.13
C LYS A 84 17.99 -1.71 -3.62
N ASN A 85 17.59 -2.98 -3.55
CA ASN A 85 18.51 -4.11 -3.70
C ASN A 85 17.90 -5.31 -4.45
N VAL A 86 17.14 -5.07 -5.53
CA VAL A 86 16.61 -6.17 -6.35
C VAL A 86 17.62 -6.68 -7.37
N PRO A 87 17.53 -7.96 -7.78
CA PRO A 87 18.44 -8.53 -8.79
C PRO A 87 18.22 -7.87 -10.16
N VAL A 88 19.30 -7.76 -10.93
CA VAL A 88 19.19 -7.43 -12.35
C VAL A 88 18.67 -8.67 -13.08
N ILE A 89 17.56 -8.53 -13.80
CA ILE A 89 16.96 -9.61 -14.58
C ILE A 89 17.38 -9.56 -16.04
N SER A 90 17.56 -10.73 -16.67
CA SER A 90 17.94 -10.86 -18.09
C SER A 90 16.80 -10.38 -19.02
N GLU A 91 17.13 -10.05 -20.25
CA GLU A 91 16.12 -9.70 -21.26
C GLU A 91 15.14 -10.85 -21.51
N ASP A 92 15.62 -12.09 -21.59
CA ASP A 92 14.77 -13.28 -21.77
C ASP A 92 13.72 -13.39 -20.63
N LEU A 93 14.11 -13.13 -19.39
CA LEU A 93 13.17 -13.16 -18.25
C LEU A 93 12.19 -11.98 -18.32
N LYS A 94 12.63 -10.80 -18.75
CA LYS A 94 11.72 -9.65 -18.95
C LYS A 94 10.68 -9.95 -20.05
N GLU A 95 11.13 -10.53 -21.17
CA GLU A 95 10.23 -10.91 -22.26
C GLU A 95 9.23 -11.99 -21.79
N PHE A 96 9.70 -12.97 -21.03
CA PHE A 96 8.83 -14.00 -20.46
C PHE A 96 7.82 -13.42 -19.47
N GLN A 97 8.25 -12.51 -18.59
CA GLN A 97 7.36 -11.80 -17.66
C GLN A 97 6.28 -11.00 -18.42
N GLN A 98 6.67 -10.27 -19.48
CA GLN A 98 5.71 -9.54 -20.31
C GLN A 98 4.73 -10.49 -21.03
N LYS A 99 5.20 -11.67 -21.47
CA LYS A 99 4.32 -12.70 -22.02
C LYS A 99 3.30 -13.19 -20.99
N MET A 100 3.72 -13.43 -19.75
CA MET A 100 2.79 -13.83 -18.67
C MET A 100 1.80 -12.70 -18.34
N ARG A 101 2.25 -11.46 -18.29
CA ARG A 101 1.37 -10.30 -18.16
C ARG A 101 0.29 -10.26 -19.24
N ARG A 102 0.67 -10.41 -20.52
CA ARG A 102 -0.31 -10.42 -21.64
C ARG A 102 -1.33 -11.54 -21.49
N LYS A 103 -0.88 -12.76 -21.14
CA LYS A 103 -1.78 -13.90 -20.90
C LYS A 103 -2.73 -13.63 -19.73
N PHE A 104 -2.28 -12.97 -18.69
CA PHE A 104 -3.13 -12.54 -17.59
C PHE A 104 -4.17 -11.48 -18.06
N GLU A 105 -3.75 -10.49 -18.83
CA GLU A 105 -4.65 -9.45 -19.37
C GLU A 105 -5.72 -10.00 -20.33
N THR A 106 -5.47 -11.13 -20.98
CA THR A 106 -6.43 -11.87 -21.83
C THR A 106 -7.16 -12.98 -21.09
N GLU A 107 -7.00 -13.07 -19.78
CA GLU A 107 -7.61 -14.10 -18.91
C GLU A 107 -7.22 -15.55 -19.23
N ASP A 108 -6.14 -15.76 -19.99
CA ASP A 108 -5.62 -17.10 -20.30
C ASP A 108 -4.97 -17.76 -19.08
N VAL A 109 -4.53 -16.97 -18.10
CA VAL A 109 -3.96 -17.41 -16.84
C VAL A 109 -4.39 -16.51 -15.70
N THR A 110 -4.45 -17.03 -14.47
CA THR A 110 -4.59 -16.24 -13.25
C THR A 110 -3.22 -15.70 -12.81
N LEU A 111 -3.21 -14.71 -11.90
CA LEU A 111 -1.97 -14.05 -11.49
C LEU A 111 -1.02 -15.02 -10.75
N ASP A 112 -1.56 -15.85 -9.86
CA ASP A 112 -0.84 -16.92 -9.18
C ASP A 112 -0.18 -17.92 -10.15
N LYS A 113 -0.93 -18.35 -11.17
CA LYS A 113 -0.38 -19.21 -12.23
C LYS A 113 0.70 -18.51 -13.06
N ALA A 114 0.54 -17.21 -13.32
CA ALA A 114 1.57 -16.45 -14.03
C ALA A 114 2.87 -16.37 -13.21
N ILE A 115 2.77 -16.19 -11.88
CA ILE A 115 3.90 -16.23 -10.95
C ILE A 115 4.55 -17.62 -10.94
N ASP A 116 3.76 -18.70 -10.89
CA ASP A 116 4.29 -20.06 -10.95
C ASP A 116 5.01 -20.38 -12.26
N GLU A 117 4.51 -19.90 -13.40
CA GLU A 117 5.19 -20.07 -14.68
C GLU A 117 6.52 -19.28 -14.72
N ILE A 118 6.57 -18.09 -14.14
CA ILE A 118 7.81 -17.33 -13.96
C ILE A 118 8.79 -18.10 -13.08
N ARG A 119 8.35 -18.67 -11.97
CA ARG A 119 9.14 -19.55 -11.10
C ARG A 119 9.76 -20.70 -11.86
N LYS A 120 8.94 -21.45 -12.62
CA LYS A 120 9.39 -22.58 -13.45
C LYS A 120 10.43 -22.13 -14.46
N PHE A 121 10.22 -21.00 -15.13
CA PHE A 121 11.15 -20.45 -16.10
C PHE A 121 12.51 -20.14 -15.46
N ILE A 122 12.52 -19.50 -14.28
CA ILE A 122 13.74 -19.19 -13.52
C ILE A 122 14.50 -20.47 -13.18
N ILE A 123 13.81 -21.48 -12.61
CA ILE A 123 14.41 -22.73 -12.19
C ILE A 123 14.95 -23.54 -13.38
N GLN A 124 14.16 -23.70 -14.45
CA GLN A 124 14.55 -24.47 -15.62
C GLN A 124 15.76 -23.89 -16.35
N ASN A 125 15.84 -22.56 -16.40
CA ASN A 125 16.96 -21.88 -17.05
C ASN A 125 18.09 -21.56 -16.07
N LYS A 126 18.00 -21.97 -14.79
CA LYS A 126 19.01 -21.74 -13.73
C LYS A 126 19.39 -20.27 -13.64
N LEU A 127 18.40 -19.38 -13.75
CA LEU A 127 18.65 -17.94 -13.74
C LEU A 127 19.04 -17.50 -12.32
N SER A 128 20.07 -16.70 -12.24
CA SER A 128 20.52 -16.04 -11.01
C SER A 128 21.24 -14.73 -11.38
N SER A 129 21.30 -13.79 -10.46
CA SER A 129 22.06 -12.55 -10.65
C SER A 129 22.68 -12.11 -9.34
N THR A 130 23.98 -11.81 -9.37
CA THR A 130 24.71 -11.15 -8.29
C THR A 130 24.65 -9.63 -8.40
N GLU A 131 24.32 -9.12 -9.59
CA GLU A 131 24.16 -7.69 -9.80
C GLU A 131 22.84 -7.20 -9.20
N ARG A 132 22.92 -6.02 -8.56
CA ARG A 132 21.81 -5.41 -7.84
C ARG A 132 21.47 -4.04 -8.40
N LYS A 133 20.21 -3.68 -8.36
CA LYS A 133 19.70 -2.36 -8.73
C LYS A 133 18.58 -1.91 -7.82
N LYS A 134 18.25 -0.63 -7.89
CA LYS A 134 17.00 -0.11 -7.29
C LYS A 134 15.80 -0.49 -8.16
N VAL A 135 14.67 -0.72 -7.52
CA VAL A 135 13.39 -0.80 -8.20
C VAL A 135 13.12 0.53 -8.92
N GLU A 136 12.51 0.47 -10.08
CA GLU A 136 12.12 1.67 -10.82
C GLU A 136 11.16 2.54 -9.98
N SER A 137 11.30 3.86 -10.14
CA SER A 137 10.45 4.81 -9.41
C SER A 137 8.97 4.52 -9.64
N GLY A 138 8.21 4.47 -8.55
CA GLY A 138 6.76 4.19 -8.56
C GLY A 138 6.39 2.71 -8.66
N LYS A 139 7.37 1.78 -8.66
CA LYS A 139 7.14 0.33 -8.72
C LYS A 139 7.65 -0.40 -7.46
N GLY A 140 7.97 0.32 -6.40
CA GLY A 140 8.40 -0.27 -5.13
C GLY A 140 7.27 -0.93 -4.36
N ILE A 141 7.63 -1.65 -3.30
CA ILE A 141 6.69 -2.17 -2.31
C ILE A 141 6.59 -1.23 -1.11
N ASP A 142 5.45 -1.28 -0.39
CA ASP A 142 5.24 -0.58 0.87
C ASP A 142 5.39 -1.51 2.08
N PHE A 143 5.19 -2.82 1.90
CA PHE A 143 5.34 -3.80 2.97
C PHE A 143 5.95 -5.12 2.47
N TRP A 144 6.65 -5.80 3.40
CA TRP A 144 7.21 -7.12 3.21
C TRP A 144 7.21 -7.88 4.54
N PHE A 145 6.44 -8.93 4.60
CA PHE A 145 6.23 -9.76 5.80
C PHE A 145 6.41 -11.23 5.47
N GLU A 146 6.68 -12.06 6.49
CA GLU A 146 6.71 -13.52 6.34
C GLU A 146 6.03 -14.16 7.55
N LYS A 147 5.17 -15.12 7.31
CA LYS A 147 4.55 -15.95 8.33
C LYS A 147 4.30 -17.35 7.79
N ASP A 148 4.65 -18.36 8.60
CA ASP A 148 4.47 -19.77 8.27
C ASP A 148 5.11 -20.19 6.92
N GLY A 149 6.23 -19.53 6.54
CA GLY A 149 6.96 -19.81 5.31
C GLY A 149 6.40 -19.15 4.06
N VAL A 150 5.37 -18.31 4.19
CA VAL A 150 4.78 -17.53 3.10
C VAL A 150 5.20 -16.07 3.22
N GLU A 151 5.81 -15.52 2.18
CA GLU A 151 6.11 -14.10 2.09
C GLU A 151 4.90 -13.33 1.54
N LEU A 152 4.46 -12.33 2.27
CA LEU A 152 3.43 -11.37 1.85
C LEU A 152 4.12 -10.05 1.48
N ILE A 153 4.08 -9.68 0.21
CA ILE A 153 4.67 -8.44 -0.31
C ILE A 153 3.63 -7.61 -1.02
N GLY A 154 3.73 -6.30 -0.95
CA GLY A 154 2.75 -5.48 -1.65
C GLY A 154 2.88 -3.98 -1.45
N ASP A 155 1.87 -3.29 -1.95
CA ASP A 155 1.78 -1.84 -1.99
C ASP A 155 0.40 -1.41 -1.47
N ILE A 156 0.36 -0.31 -0.72
CA ILE A 156 -0.87 0.24 -0.14
C ILE A 156 -1.33 1.41 -1.00
N LYS A 157 -2.51 1.30 -1.55
CA LYS A 157 -3.08 2.28 -2.48
C LYS A 157 -4.37 2.90 -1.96
N SER A 158 -4.67 4.10 -2.45
CA SER A 158 -6.00 4.68 -2.30
C SER A 158 -7.04 3.78 -2.96
N PRO A 159 -8.20 3.54 -2.31
CA PRO A 159 -9.21 2.63 -2.84
C PRO A 159 -9.98 3.16 -4.05
N GLN A 160 -9.72 4.39 -4.47
CA GLN A 160 -10.36 5.04 -5.62
C GLN A 160 -9.35 5.24 -6.75
N GLU A 161 -9.03 4.16 -7.43
CA GLU A 161 -8.10 4.19 -8.56
C GLU A 161 -8.81 4.49 -9.90
N ASN A 162 -8.07 4.99 -10.87
CA ASN A 162 -8.54 5.09 -12.25
C ASN A 162 -8.20 3.81 -13.04
N ILE A 163 -8.90 3.57 -14.15
CA ILE A 163 -8.71 2.36 -14.98
C ILE A 163 -7.25 2.20 -15.46
N GLY A 164 -6.59 3.30 -15.78
CA GLY A 164 -5.20 3.25 -16.25
C GLY A 164 -4.22 2.78 -15.18
N ASN A 165 -4.46 3.13 -13.92
CA ASN A 165 -3.67 2.66 -12.79
C ASN A 165 -4.00 1.21 -12.45
N GLY A 166 -5.29 0.81 -12.43
CA GLY A 166 -5.69 -0.57 -12.14
C GLY A 166 -4.96 -1.59 -12.98
N LYS A 167 -4.82 -1.36 -14.29
CA LYS A 167 -4.07 -2.27 -15.19
C LYS A 167 -2.58 -2.36 -14.88
N LYS A 168 -1.96 -1.31 -14.31
CA LYS A 168 -0.54 -1.33 -13.93
C LYS A 168 -0.29 -2.10 -12.65
N LEU A 169 -1.28 -2.28 -11.80
CA LEU A 169 -1.10 -2.94 -10.50
C LEU A 169 -0.72 -4.42 -10.67
N ALA A 170 -1.35 -5.13 -11.61
CA ALA A 170 -0.97 -6.50 -11.94
C ALA A 170 0.48 -6.61 -12.46
N GLU A 171 0.94 -5.63 -13.25
CA GLU A 171 2.34 -5.56 -13.67
C GLU A 171 3.28 -5.44 -12.47
N HIS A 172 2.94 -4.61 -11.48
CA HIS A 172 3.75 -4.43 -10.28
C HIS A 172 3.87 -5.74 -9.49
N ILE A 173 2.76 -6.46 -9.29
CA ILE A 173 2.75 -7.76 -8.61
C ILE A 173 3.70 -8.74 -9.31
N LEU A 174 3.63 -8.86 -10.64
CA LEU A 174 4.52 -9.74 -11.40
C LEU A 174 6.00 -9.32 -11.30
N ILE A 175 6.28 -8.01 -11.27
CA ILE A 175 7.64 -7.48 -11.09
C ILE A 175 8.19 -7.87 -9.72
N TRP A 176 7.43 -7.66 -8.65
CA TRP A 176 7.87 -7.99 -7.28
C TRP A 176 8.09 -9.48 -7.11
N ALA A 177 7.14 -10.31 -7.55
CA ALA A 177 7.28 -11.75 -7.52
C ALA A 177 8.51 -12.22 -8.32
N THR A 178 8.76 -11.65 -9.51
CA THR A 178 9.94 -11.99 -10.32
C THR A 178 11.23 -11.69 -9.57
N TYR A 179 11.36 -10.53 -8.94
CA TYR A 179 12.56 -10.18 -8.17
C TYR A 179 12.77 -11.13 -6.99
N ARG A 180 11.73 -11.45 -6.23
CA ARG A 180 11.86 -12.39 -5.11
C ARG A 180 12.21 -13.80 -5.56
N LEU A 181 11.58 -14.29 -6.64
CA LEU A 181 11.87 -15.62 -7.19
C LEU A 181 13.28 -15.73 -7.79
N MET A 182 13.87 -14.62 -8.25
CA MET A 182 15.28 -14.61 -8.67
C MET A 182 16.25 -14.74 -7.49
N ASP A 183 15.87 -14.25 -6.30
CA ASP A 183 16.67 -14.41 -5.07
C ASP A 183 16.41 -15.76 -4.40
N GLU A 184 15.13 -16.14 -4.28
CA GLU A 184 14.68 -17.34 -3.58
C GLU A 184 13.61 -18.07 -4.40
N PRO A 185 14.00 -18.89 -5.40
CA PRO A 185 13.04 -19.53 -6.32
C PRO A 185 12.02 -20.44 -5.66
N MET A 186 12.34 -20.95 -4.47
CA MET A 186 11.50 -21.90 -3.73
C MET A 186 10.59 -21.25 -2.69
N THR A 187 10.69 -19.91 -2.51
CA THR A 187 9.84 -19.22 -1.54
C THR A 187 8.38 -19.17 -2.01
N GLU A 188 7.47 -19.35 -1.08
CA GLU A 188 6.04 -19.11 -1.34
C GLU A 188 5.77 -17.61 -1.21
N ILE A 189 5.12 -17.02 -2.21
CA ILE A 189 4.89 -15.58 -2.31
C ILE A 189 3.41 -15.29 -2.52
N GLU A 190 2.87 -14.43 -1.68
CA GLU A 190 1.64 -13.70 -1.91
C GLU A 190 1.98 -12.25 -2.22
N ALA A 191 1.89 -11.85 -3.47
CA ALA A 191 2.11 -10.46 -3.88
C ALA A 191 0.77 -9.79 -4.14
N VAL A 192 0.46 -8.71 -3.41
CA VAL A 192 -0.90 -8.14 -3.40
C VAL A 192 -0.88 -6.61 -3.44
N ILE A 193 -2.00 -6.04 -3.88
CA ILE A 193 -2.31 -4.62 -3.66
C ILE A 193 -3.27 -4.53 -2.47
N ALA A 194 -2.98 -3.65 -1.51
CA ALA A 194 -3.82 -3.43 -0.35
C ALA A 194 -4.54 -2.08 -0.43
N PHE A 195 -5.85 -2.11 -0.21
CA PHE A 195 -6.70 -0.94 -0.06
C PHE A 195 -7.16 -0.88 1.40
N PRO A 196 -6.71 0.11 2.20
CA PRO A 196 -6.89 0.11 3.65
C PRO A 196 -8.33 0.30 4.11
N TYR A 197 -9.22 0.74 3.25
CA TYR A 197 -10.64 0.92 3.56
C TYR A 197 -11.51 0.84 2.32
N ASN A 198 -12.81 0.62 2.53
CA ASN A 198 -13.82 0.77 1.49
C ASN A 198 -14.48 2.16 1.63
N PRO A 199 -14.41 3.03 0.61
CA PRO A 199 -15.02 4.36 0.67
C PRO A 199 -16.53 4.36 0.40
N TYR A 200 -17.14 3.20 0.13
CA TYR A 200 -18.56 3.03 -0.16
C TYR A 200 -19.29 2.34 0.99
N ALA A 201 -20.62 2.36 0.96
CA ALA A 201 -21.45 1.81 2.03
C ALA A 201 -21.26 0.30 2.25
N ASP A 202 -20.99 -0.44 1.17
CA ASP A 202 -20.84 -1.89 1.20
C ASP A 202 -19.85 -2.40 0.12
N PHE A 203 -19.54 -3.68 0.21
CA PHE A 203 -18.59 -4.32 -0.69
C PHE A 203 -19.12 -4.47 -2.11
N GLU A 204 -20.43 -4.71 -2.29
CA GLU A 204 -21.05 -4.86 -3.61
C GLU A 204 -20.98 -3.55 -4.39
N THR A 205 -21.27 -2.44 -3.72
CA THR A 205 -21.12 -1.10 -4.29
C THR A 205 -19.67 -0.83 -4.71
N TYR A 206 -18.69 -1.20 -3.87
CA TYR A 206 -17.27 -1.08 -4.24
C TYR A 206 -16.96 -1.90 -5.50
N MET A 207 -17.36 -3.15 -5.55
CA MET A 207 -17.09 -4.03 -6.69
C MET A 207 -17.74 -3.53 -7.98
N SER A 208 -18.95 -2.98 -7.91
CA SER A 208 -19.64 -2.43 -9.07
C SER A 208 -18.97 -1.17 -9.62
N LEU A 209 -18.38 -0.32 -8.77
CA LEU A 209 -17.81 0.97 -9.15
C LEU A 209 -16.29 0.94 -9.37
N GLN A 210 -15.58 0.12 -8.62
CA GLN A 210 -14.11 0.04 -8.63
C GLN A 210 -13.59 -1.31 -9.13
N GLY A 211 -14.25 -2.42 -8.78
CA GLY A 211 -13.75 -3.76 -9.09
C GLY A 211 -13.47 -4.00 -10.58
N GLN A 212 -14.32 -3.43 -11.45
CA GLN A 212 -14.12 -3.52 -12.91
C GLN A 212 -12.83 -2.83 -13.39
N LYS A 213 -12.31 -1.86 -12.64
CA LYS A 213 -11.07 -1.15 -12.98
C LYS A 213 -9.82 -2.00 -12.76
N PHE A 214 -9.94 -3.03 -11.93
CA PHE A 214 -8.85 -3.95 -11.61
C PHE A 214 -8.90 -5.25 -12.42
N ALA A 215 -9.99 -5.49 -13.17
CA ALA A 215 -10.10 -6.70 -13.98
C ALA A 215 -8.88 -6.89 -14.90
N PRO A 216 -8.35 -8.11 -15.01
CA PRO A 216 -8.87 -9.37 -14.50
C PRO A 216 -8.38 -9.77 -13.09
N MET A 217 -7.77 -8.86 -12.31
CA MET A 217 -7.37 -9.11 -10.93
C MET A 217 -8.58 -9.50 -10.05
N LYS A 218 -8.35 -10.39 -9.11
CA LYS A 218 -9.37 -10.91 -8.19
C LYS A 218 -9.20 -10.34 -6.79
N THR A 219 -10.32 -9.91 -6.20
CA THR A 219 -10.34 -9.53 -4.78
C THR A 219 -10.10 -10.75 -3.88
N GLY A 220 -9.45 -10.53 -2.74
CA GLY A 220 -9.13 -11.59 -1.78
C GLY A 220 -7.87 -12.38 -2.11
N THR A 221 -7.33 -12.25 -3.34
CA THR A 221 -6.08 -12.89 -3.77
C THR A 221 -5.09 -11.89 -4.34
N ASP A 222 -5.48 -11.16 -5.40
CA ASP A 222 -4.58 -10.24 -6.10
C ASP A 222 -4.63 -8.84 -5.48
N TYR A 223 -5.77 -8.48 -4.92
CA TYR A 223 -5.91 -7.29 -4.09
C TYR A 223 -6.82 -7.55 -2.89
N LEU A 224 -6.48 -6.88 -1.79
CA LEU A 224 -7.17 -6.99 -0.51
C LEU A 224 -7.77 -5.64 -0.15
N ILE A 225 -9.04 -5.63 0.29
CA ILE A 225 -9.72 -4.39 0.67
C ILE A 225 -10.25 -4.47 2.09
N ALA A 226 -10.04 -3.39 2.86
CA ALA A 226 -10.59 -3.24 4.20
C ALA A 226 -10.28 -4.47 5.08
N ASP A 227 -11.30 -5.17 5.60
CA ASP A 227 -11.13 -6.32 6.47
C ASP A 227 -10.29 -7.44 5.83
N GLN A 228 -10.35 -7.66 4.52
CA GLN A 228 -9.51 -8.66 3.87
C GLN A 228 -8.01 -8.41 4.13
N PHE A 229 -7.59 -7.16 4.18
CA PHE A 229 -6.20 -6.80 4.47
C PHE A 229 -5.91 -6.79 5.97
N TRP A 230 -6.74 -6.10 6.74
CA TRP A 230 -6.47 -5.91 8.16
C TRP A 230 -6.64 -7.19 8.98
N GLU A 231 -7.65 -8.02 8.67
CA GLU A 231 -7.84 -9.34 9.31
C GLU A 231 -6.69 -10.30 8.95
N LYS A 232 -6.18 -10.25 7.72
CA LYS A 232 -5.00 -11.03 7.34
C LYS A 232 -3.79 -10.66 8.19
N LEU A 233 -3.56 -9.38 8.45
CA LEU A 233 -2.42 -8.93 9.26
C LEU A 233 -2.62 -9.14 10.75
N SER A 234 -3.80 -8.86 11.28
CA SER A 234 -4.08 -8.91 12.73
C SER A 234 -4.51 -10.29 13.23
N GLY A 235 -5.18 -11.08 12.37
CA GLY A 235 -5.89 -12.30 12.76
C GLY A 235 -7.18 -12.03 13.54
N VAL A 236 -7.70 -10.80 13.56
CA VAL A 236 -8.88 -10.36 14.29
C VAL A 236 -9.97 -9.94 13.31
N ALA A 237 -11.18 -10.47 13.50
CA ALA A 237 -12.33 -10.12 12.68
C ALA A 237 -12.76 -8.66 12.86
N ASN A 238 -13.33 -8.06 11.82
CA ASN A 238 -13.79 -6.66 11.78
C ASN A 238 -12.70 -5.63 12.13
N SER A 239 -11.46 -5.94 11.83
CA SER A 239 -10.30 -5.08 12.14
C SER A 239 -10.42 -3.68 11.55
N THR A 240 -11.04 -3.52 10.38
CA THR A 240 -11.29 -2.19 9.79
C THR A 240 -12.13 -1.33 10.72
N LYS A 241 -13.23 -1.87 11.24
CA LYS A 241 -14.09 -1.13 12.18
C LYS A 241 -13.33 -0.72 13.42
N ILE A 242 -12.57 -1.64 14.02
CA ILE A 242 -11.77 -1.38 15.23
C ILE A 242 -10.75 -0.27 15.00
N ILE A 243 -10.08 -0.27 13.84
CA ILE A 243 -9.14 0.78 13.43
C ILE A 243 -9.85 2.13 13.30
N PHE A 244 -11.04 2.16 12.70
CA PHE A 244 -11.81 3.40 12.55
C PHE A 244 -12.37 3.90 13.88
N ASP A 245 -12.77 3.01 14.80
CA ASP A 245 -13.18 3.37 16.17
C ASP A 245 -12.02 4.08 16.91
N ALA A 246 -10.78 3.61 16.72
CA ALA A 246 -9.58 4.29 17.25
C ALA A 246 -9.37 5.69 16.62
N PHE A 247 -9.62 5.85 15.32
CA PHE A 247 -9.55 7.15 14.66
C PHE A 247 -10.65 8.11 15.15
N GLU A 248 -11.85 7.60 15.38
CA GLU A 248 -12.95 8.38 15.93
C GLU A 248 -12.62 8.89 17.35
N ALA A 249 -12.07 8.04 18.20
CA ALA A 249 -11.59 8.45 19.52
C ALA A 249 -10.52 9.55 19.44
N LEU A 250 -9.57 9.43 18.49
CA LEU A 250 -8.57 10.46 18.25
C LEU A 250 -9.16 11.78 17.74
N SER A 251 -10.29 11.74 17.03
CA SER A 251 -10.92 12.95 16.44
C SER A 251 -11.31 13.99 17.47
N GLN A 252 -11.48 13.60 18.72
CA GLN A 252 -11.82 14.45 19.87
C GLN A 252 -10.59 14.82 20.73
N SER A 253 -9.39 14.38 20.34
CA SER A 253 -8.16 14.65 21.08
C SER A 253 -7.75 16.13 21.00
N GLU A 254 -7.07 16.61 22.02
CA GLU A 254 -6.48 17.95 22.02
C GLU A 254 -5.54 18.19 20.82
N GLN A 255 -4.85 17.12 20.39
CA GLN A 255 -3.97 17.18 19.23
C GLN A 255 -4.73 17.51 17.94
N ILE A 256 -5.85 16.85 17.69
CA ILE A 256 -6.69 17.14 16.52
C ILE A 256 -7.28 18.56 16.62
N LEU A 257 -7.62 19.02 17.83
CA LEU A 257 -8.08 20.40 18.02
C LEU A 257 -6.98 21.41 17.66
N ARG A 258 -5.72 21.17 18.06
CA ARG A 258 -4.59 22.04 17.66
C ARG A 258 -4.36 22.00 16.15
N ILE A 259 -4.39 20.84 15.51
CA ILE A 259 -4.27 20.69 14.06
C ILE A 259 -5.38 21.49 13.34
N LYS A 260 -6.63 21.36 13.78
CA LYS A 260 -7.76 22.12 13.22
C LYS A 260 -7.55 23.62 13.34
N GLN A 261 -7.04 24.10 14.48
CA GLN A 261 -6.72 25.51 14.67
C GLN A 261 -5.59 25.95 13.72
N THR A 262 -4.49 25.20 13.65
CA THR A 262 -3.38 25.49 12.72
C THR A 262 -3.86 25.56 11.26
N ILE A 263 -4.72 24.65 10.84
CA ILE A 263 -5.32 24.66 9.49
C ILE A 263 -6.17 25.92 9.28
N ALA A 264 -6.98 26.30 10.28
CA ALA A 264 -7.81 27.50 10.21
C ALA A 264 -6.95 28.76 10.09
N ASP A 265 -5.89 28.88 10.90
CA ASP A 265 -4.96 30.03 10.90
C ASP A 265 -4.23 30.13 9.55
N LEU A 266 -3.71 29.00 9.04
CA LEU A 266 -3.08 28.94 7.72
C LEU A 266 -4.05 29.33 6.61
N SER A 267 -5.31 28.92 6.68
CA SER A 267 -6.32 29.23 5.66
C SER A 267 -6.74 30.72 5.65
N GLN A 268 -6.49 31.46 6.74
CA GLN A 268 -6.81 32.90 6.89
C GLN A 268 -5.59 33.78 6.66
N ALA A 269 -4.38 33.23 6.67
CA ALA A 269 -3.17 34.03 6.41
C ALA A 269 -3.18 34.57 4.97
N LYS A 270 -3.13 35.92 4.85
CA LYS A 270 -3.15 36.63 3.56
C LYS A 270 -1.79 36.65 2.90
#